data_6669017cc51a2d2db5f9eb81bbf4ea37
#
_entry.id   6669017cc51a2d2db5f9eb81bbf4ea37
#
_cell.length_a   1.000
_cell.length_b   1.000
_cell.length_c   1.000
_cell.angle_alpha   90.00
_cell.angle_beta   90.00
_cell.angle_gamma   90.00
#
_symmetry.space_group_name_H-M   'P 1'
#
loop_
_entity.id
_entity.type
_entity.pdbx_description
1 polymer ?
#
loop_
_entity_poly.entity_id
_entity_poly.type
_entity_poly.pdbx_seq_one_letter_code
_entity_poly.pdbx_strand_id
1 'polypeptide(L)'
;MISGKILRDAIISGANNINNQRSRVDELNVFPVPDGDTGTNMGMTVGAAVRELQAMDDSCTVGEAAKTAASAMLRGARGNSGVITSLLFRGFSKALEGKKEADAADIVAALQKGVEGAYKAVMKPTEGTILTVARVASEEAAACGKEDVAELWDVVLAAGQKALEDTPNLLPVLKKAGVVDAGGQGIMIIFEGMGKVFHGEDIVAGGEAVPNKAKLSTENAGKGVFTDDLMKVEDIKNGYCTQ
;
A
#
# COMPACT_ATOMS: atom_id res chain seq x y z
N MET A 1 -2.36 -24.79 1.13
CA MET A 1 -2.24 -24.09 2.45
C MET A 1 -0.91 -23.38 2.53
N ILE A 2 -0.83 -22.22 3.20
CA ILE A 2 0.39 -21.45 3.43
C ILE A 2 0.67 -21.35 4.93
N SER A 3 1.96 -21.39 5.29
CA SER A 3 2.45 -21.16 6.65
C SER A 3 2.62 -19.65 6.95
N GLY A 4 2.81 -19.30 8.22
CA GLY A 4 3.14 -17.94 8.60
C GLY A 4 4.42 -17.42 7.97
N LYS A 5 5.42 -18.29 7.80
CA LYS A 5 6.67 -17.97 7.08
C LYS A 5 6.36 -17.53 5.63
N ILE A 6 5.55 -18.29 4.91
CA ILE A 6 5.20 -17.96 3.51
C ILE A 6 4.47 -16.61 3.45
N LEU A 7 3.50 -16.35 4.33
CA LEU A 7 2.80 -15.06 4.36
C LEU A 7 3.73 -13.90 4.72
N ARG A 8 4.60 -14.10 5.73
CA ARG A 8 5.63 -13.13 6.12
C ARG A 8 6.52 -12.75 4.93
N ASP A 9 7.07 -13.77 4.27
CA ASP A 9 7.98 -13.61 3.15
C ASP A 9 7.27 -12.97 1.94
N ALA A 10 6.00 -13.32 1.69
CA ALA A 10 5.17 -12.69 0.66
C ALA A 10 4.97 -11.19 0.91
N ILE A 11 4.66 -10.79 2.15
CA ILE A 11 4.49 -9.36 2.48
C ILE A 11 5.81 -8.60 2.33
N ILE A 12 6.94 -9.18 2.75
CA ILE A 12 8.28 -8.60 2.54
C ILE A 12 8.56 -8.43 1.04
N SER A 13 8.25 -9.44 0.22
CA SER A 13 8.41 -9.40 -1.22
C SER A 13 7.56 -8.30 -1.88
N GLY A 14 6.30 -8.16 -1.46
CA GLY A 14 5.44 -7.06 -1.89
C GLY A 14 5.98 -5.68 -1.51
N ALA A 15 6.52 -5.54 -0.29
CA ALA A 15 7.14 -4.29 0.17
C ALA A 15 8.38 -3.93 -0.66
N ASN A 16 9.22 -4.90 -0.97
CA ASN A 16 10.41 -4.68 -1.80
C ASN A 16 10.00 -4.31 -3.23
N ASN A 17 8.98 -4.99 -3.79
CA ASN A 17 8.52 -4.74 -5.14
C ASN A 17 7.98 -3.31 -5.33
N ILE A 18 7.15 -2.81 -4.40
CA ILE A 18 6.65 -1.43 -4.48
C ILE A 18 7.78 -0.40 -4.27
N ASN A 19 8.73 -0.66 -3.36
CA ASN A 19 9.86 0.24 -3.15
C ASN A 19 10.74 0.36 -4.39
N ASN A 20 10.95 -0.74 -5.13
CA ASN A 20 11.72 -0.74 -6.37
C ASN A 20 11.04 0.03 -7.51
N GLN A 21 9.71 0.13 -7.49
CA GLN A 21 8.90 0.72 -8.56
C GLN A 21 8.18 2.03 -8.15
N ARG A 22 8.48 2.58 -6.96
CA ARG A 22 7.76 3.73 -6.40
C ARG A 22 7.70 4.94 -7.33
N SER A 23 8.81 5.28 -8.00
CA SER A 23 8.87 6.43 -8.91
C SER A 23 7.88 6.27 -10.08
N ARG A 24 7.72 5.05 -10.62
CA ARG A 24 6.73 4.76 -11.65
C ARG A 24 5.29 5.01 -11.17
N VAL A 25 5.01 4.69 -9.90
CA VAL A 25 3.68 4.94 -9.29
C VAL A 25 3.50 6.43 -8.99
N ASP A 26 4.54 7.12 -8.55
CA ASP A 26 4.53 8.57 -8.30
C ASP A 26 4.18 9.36 -9.58
N GLU A 27 4.70 8.94 -10.74
CA GLU A 27 4.41 9.54 -12.06
C GLU A 27 2.93 9.43 -12.47
N LEU A 28 2.19 8.45 -11.96
CA LEU A 28 0.76 8.26 -12.24
C LEU A 28 -0.14 9.11 -11.36
N ASN A 29 0.40 9.76 -10.33
CA ASN A 29 -0.39 10.43 -9.30
C ASN A 29 -0.98 11.76 -9.80
N VAL A 30 -2.25 11.73 -10.23
CA VAL A 30 -3.03 12.89 -10.65
C VAL A 30 -4.30 13.11 -9.85
N PHE A 31 -4.65 12.17 -8.95
CA PHE A 31 -5.87 12.21 -8.14
C PHE A 31 -5.64 11.57 -6.76
N PRO A 32 -6.24 12.09 -5.66
CA PRO A 32 -7.06 13.32 -5.58
C PRO A 32 -6.23 14.60 -5.63
N VAL A 33 -4.97 14.55 -5.27
CA VAL A 33 -4.01 15.67 -5.30
C VAL A 33 -2.79 15.23 -6.12
N PRO A 34 -2.37 15.99 -7.13
CA PRO A 34 -1.25 15.61 -8.00
C PRO A 34 0.11 16.02 -7.39
N ASP A 35 0.43 15.48 -6.22
CA ASP A 35 1.66 15.75 -5.46
C ASP A 35 2.81 14.78 -5.77
N GLY A 36 2.54 13.74 -6.60
CA GLY A 36 3.57 12.84 -7.10
C GLY A 36 4.21 11.97 -6.02
N ASP A 37 3.46 11.58 -4.98
CA ASP A 37 4.00 10.88 -3.82
C ASP A 37 3.31 9.55 -3.48
N THR A 38 2.36 9.09 -4.30
CA THR A 38 1.56 7.88 -4.03
C THR A 38 2.43 6.63 -3.85
N GLY A 39 3.36 6.39 -4.76
CA GLY A 39 4.27 5.23 -4.69
C GLY A 39 5.22 5.33 -3.51
N THR A 40 5.75 6.51 -3.24
CA THR A 40 6.59 6.80 -2.09
C THR A 40 5.83 6.54 -0.78
N ASN A 41 4.61 7.05 -0.65
CA ASN A 41 3.77 6.86 0.55
C ASN A 41 3.40 5.39 0.77
N MET A 42 3.01 4.67 -0.28
CA MET A 42 2.71 3.24 -0.20
C MET A 42 3.95 2.43 0.15
N GLY A 43 5.09 2.70 -0.50
CA GLY A 43 6.36 2.04 -0.23
C GLY A 43 6.83 2.23 1.20
N MET A 44 6.77 3.46 1.73
CA MET A 44 7.10 3.75 3.13
C MET A 44 6.15 3.04 4.10
N THR A 45 4.86 2.98 3.78
CA THR A 45 3.85 2.34 4.63
C THR A 45 4.07 0.84 4.73
N VAL A 46 4.19 0.15 3.58
CA VAL A 46 4.39 -1.31 3.58
C VAL A 46 5.80 -1.65 4.07
N GLY A 47 6.79 -0.84 3.71
CA GLY A 47 8.18 -0.96 4.16
C GLY A 47 8.35 -0.87 5.68
N ALA A 48 7.45 -0.16 6.38
CA ALA A 48 7.47 -0.10 7.85
C ALA A 48 7.32 -1.49 8.51
N ALA A 49 6.68 -2.45 7.83
CA ALA A 49 6.51 -3.80 8.34
C ALA A 49 7.76 -4.69 8.16
N VAL A 50 8.63 -4.38 7.19
CA VAL A 50 9.70 -5.29 6.77
C VAL A 50 10.62 -5.65 7.94
N ARG A 51 11.07 -4.66 8.72
CA ARG A 51 11.99 -4.90 9.84
C ARG A 51 11.39 -5.80 10.91
N GLU A 52 10.11 -5.59 11.25
CA GLU A 52 9.44 -6.38 12.28
C GLU A 52 9.16 -7.80 11.77
N LEU A 53 8.80 -7.95 10.50
CA LEU A 53 8.60 -9.24 9.87
C LEU A 53 9.91 -10.04 9.76
N GLN A 54 11.02 -9.41 9.38
CA GLN A 54 12.34 -10.05 9.32
C GLN A 54 12.86 -10.52 10.68
N ALA A 55 12.39 -9.91 11.76
CA ALA A 55 12.75 -10.33 13.12
C ALA A 55 11.92 -11.51 13.65
N MET A 56 10.88 -11.93 12.90
CA MET A 56 10.04 -13.07 13.30
C MET A 56 10.71 -14.39 12.97
N ASP A 57 10.51 -15.36 13.85
CA ASP A 57 10.95 -16.75 13.64
C ASP A 57 10.17 -17.43 12.51
N ASP A 58 10.78 -18.42 11.85
CA ASP A 58 10.15 -19.19 10.77
C ASP A 58 8.96 -20.05 11.24
N SER A 59 8.81 -20.27 12.55
CA SER A 59 7.69 -20.96 13.17
C SER A 59 6.48 -20.07 13.45
N CYS A 60 6.55 -18.77 13.08
CA CYS A 60 5.43 -17.86 13.25
C CYS A 60 4.15 -18.36 12.57
N THR A 61 3.01 -18.05 13.15
CA THR A 61 1.71 -18.36 12.57
C THR A 61 1.29 -17.31 11.53
N VAL A 62 0.35 -17.68 10.65
CA VAL A 62 -0.23 -16.76 9.66
C VAL A 62 -0.87 -15.55 10.36
N GLY A 63 -1.59 -15.79 11.48
CA GLY A 63 -2.21 -14.72 12.26
C GLY A 63 -1.18 -13.74 12.86
N GLU A 64 -0.05 -14.25 13.36
CA GLU A 64 1.02 -13.41 13.91
C GLU A 64 1.71 -12.58 12.81
N ALA A 65 2.05 -13.19 11.68
CA ALA A 65 2.66 -12.49 10.56
C ALA A 65 1.73 -11.37 10.04
N ALA A 66 0.45 -11.67 9.82
CA ALA A 66 -0.53 -10.70 9.37
C ALA A 66 -0.74 -9.56 10.38
N LYS A 67 -0.79 -9.86 11.68
CA LYS A 67 -0.97 -8.87 12.75
C LYS A 67 0.24 -7.95 12.87
N THR A 68 1.44 -8.50 12.83
CA THR A 68 2.69 -7.74 12.88
C THR A 68 2.76 -6.78 11.69
N ALA A 69 2.51 -7.27 10.47
CA ALA A 69 2.50 -6.45 9.27
C ALA A 69 1.47 -5.30 9.38
N ALA A 70 0.22 -5.63 9.67
CA ALA A 70 -0.86 -4.64 9.74
C ALA A 70 -0.60 -3.57 10.81
N SER A 71 -0.06 -3.96 11.97
CA SER A 71 0.26 -3.03 13.06
C SER A 71 1.39 -2.07 12.69
N ALA A 72 2.45 -2.59 12.06
CA ALA A 72 3.57 -1.77 11.60
C ALA A 72 3.17 -0.82 10.48
N MET A 73 2.40 -1.30 9.48
CA MET A 73 1.86 -0.48 8.40
C MET A 73 0.97 0.65 8.93
N LEU A 74 0.11 0.38 9.92
CA LEU A 74 -0.76 1.40 10.51
C LEU A 74 0.05 2.50 11.21
N ARG A 75 1.10 2.14 11.95
CA ARG A 75 2.00 3.12 12.59
C ARG A 75 2.83 3.91 11.58
N GLY A 76 3.18 3.26 10.48
CA GLY A 76 4.00 3.83 9.41
C GLY A 76 3.21 4.49 8.28
N ALA A 77 1.87 4.52 8.35
CA ALA A 77 1.02 5.01 7.27
C ALA A 77 1.35 6.45 6.85
N ARG A 78 1.47 6.67 5.54
CA ARG A 78 1.78 7.97 4.93
C ARG A 78 0.78 8.29 3.83
N GLY A 79 0.30 9.52 3.81
CA GLY A 79 -0.66 10.00 2.82
C GLY A 79 -1.95 9.18 2.78
N ASN A 80 -2.88 9.54 1.90
CA ASN A 80 -4.14 8.82 1.74
C ASN A 80 -3.92 7.38 1.25
N SER A 81 -3.02 7.20 0.29
CA SER A 81 -2.70 5.89 -0.30
C SER A 81 -2.14 4.92 0.74
N GLY A 82 -1.21 5.37 1.59
CA GLY A 82 -0.67 4.55 2.66
C GLY A 82 -1.70 4.23 3.74
N VAL A 83 -2.56 5.18 4.12
CA VAL A 83 -3.66 4.92 5.07
C VAL A 83 -4.59 3.85 4.52
N ILE A 84 -5.06 3.96 3.27
CA ILE A 84 -5.95 2.97 2.65
C ILE A 84 -5.25 1.60 2.57
N THR A 85 -3.98 1.55 2.15
CA THR A 85 -3.19 0.32 2.12
C THR A 85 -3.11 -0.32 3.52
N SER A 86 -2.82 0.47 4.57
CA SER A 86 -2.77 -0.03 5.94
C SER A 86 -4.11 -0.59 6.42
N LEU A 87 -5.23 0.00 5.99
CA LEU A 87 -6.58 -0.47 6.34
C LEU A 87 -6.93 -1.77 5.63
N LEU A 88 -6.53 -1.95 4.37
CA LEU A 88 -6.67 -3.22 3.65
C LEU A 88 -5.95 -4.34 4.40
N PHE A 89 -4.68 -4.14 4.76
CA PHE A 89 -3.91 -5.12 5.53
C PHE A 89 -4.44 -5.33 6.95
N ARG A 90 -5.00 -4.30 7.58
CA ARG A 90 -5.64 -4.43 8.90
C ARG A 90 -6.87 -5.33 8.85
N GLY A 91 -7.74 -5.17 7.85
CA GLY A 91 -8.90 -6.04 7.69
C GLY A 91 -8.48 -7.47 7.35
N PHE A 92 -7.50 -7.63 6.46
CA PHE A 92 -6.87 -8.90 6.11
C PHE A 92 -6.36 -9.64 7.37
N SER A 93 -5.61 -8.97 8.21
CA SER A 93 -5.09 -9.52 9.46
C SER A 93 -6.20 -9.97 10.43
N LYS A 94 -7.30 -9.24 10.51
CA LYS A 94 -8.42 -9.61 11.38
C LYS A 94 -9.08 -10.93 11.01
N ALA A 95 -9.15 -11.24 9.72
CA ALA A 95 -9.72 -12.51 9.26
C ALA A 95 -8.80 -13.70 9.56
N LEU A 96 -7.50 -13.47 9.68
CA LEU A 96 -6.50 -14.48 9.96
C LEU A 96 -6.16 -14.62 11.45
N GLU A 97 -6.84 -13.88 12.32
CA GLU A 97 -6.55 -13.89 13.76
C GLU A 97 -6.69 -15.30 14.35
N GLY A 98 -5.65 -15.74 15.08
CA GLY A 98 -5.61 -17.06 15.72
C GLY A 98 -5.33 -18.25 14.76
N LYS A 99 -5.20 -18.03 13.45
CA LYS A 99 -4.89 -19.09 12.49
C LYS A 99 -3.40 -19.40 12.48
N LYS A 100 -3.06 -20.70 12.52
CA LYS A 100 -1.67 -21.17 12.39
C LYS A 100 -1.21 -21.17 10.93
N GLU A 101 -2.07 -21.67 10.05
CA GLU A 101 -1.90 -21.74 8.61
C GLU A 101 -3.17 -21.18 7.95
N ALA A 102 -3.12 -20.87 6.67
CA ALA A 102 -4.26 -20.42 5.90
C ALA A 102 -4.41 -21.21 4.59
N ASP A 103 -5.62 -21.57 4.25
CA ASP A 103 -5.97 -22.09 2.93
C ASP A 103 -6.49 -20.98 2.00
N ALA A 104 -6.90 -21.33 0.80
CA ALA A 104 -7.42 -20.38 -0.18
C ALA A 104 -8.70 -19.68 0.32
N ALA A 105 -9.60 -20.40 1.00
CA ALA A 105 -10.82 -19.83 1.55
C ALA A 105 -10.53 -18.77 2.64
N ASP A 106 -9.53 -19.04 3.47
CA ASP A 106 -9.03 -18.09 4.47
C ASP A 106 -8.47 -16.81 3.84
N ILE A 107 -7.71 -16.96 2.75
CA ILE A 107 -7.15 -15.82 2.01
C ILE A 107 -8.27 -15.01 1.34
N VAL A 108 -9.27 -15.66 0.76
CA VAL A 108 -10.46 -14.98 0.21
C VAL A 108 -11.17 -14.17 1.30
N ALA A 109 -11.45 -14.79 2.46
CA ALA A 109 -12.09 -14.11 3.58
C ALA A 109 -11.25 -12.91 4.08
N ALA A 110 -9.92 -13.06 4.07
CA ALA A 110 -9.00 -12.01 4.46
C ALA A 110 -9.01 -10.83 3.47
N LEU A 111 -9.01 -11.08 2.17
CA LEU A 111 -9.14 -10.04 1.14
C LEU A 111 -10.47 -9.29 1.27
N GLN A 112 -11.59 -10.01 1.39
CA GLN A 112 -12.92 -9.43 1.57
C GLN A 112 -13.00 -8.55 2.82
N LYS A 113 -12.43 -9.03 3.95
CA LYS A 113 -12.40 -8.28 5.20
C LYS A 113 -11.52 -7.03 5.13
N GLY A 114 -10.44 -7.11 4.36
CA GLY A 114 -9.59 -5.96 4.03
C GLY A 114 -10.37 -4.87 3.29
N VAL A 115 -11.05 -5.25 2.22
CA VAL A 115 -11.88 -4.35 1.40
C VAL A 115 -13.01 -3.74 2.23
N GLU A 116 -13.76 -4.55 2.98
CA GLU A 116 -14.82 -4.07 3.86
C GLU A 116 -14.31 -3.01 4.85
N GLY A 117 -13.15 -3.28 5.46
CA GLY A 117 -12.52 -2.35 6.41
C GLY A 117 -12.09 -1.05 5.79
N ALA A 118 -11.53 -1.08 4.59
CA ALA A 118 -11.10 0.11 3.87
C ALA A 118 -12.29 0.98 3.44
N TYR A 119 -13.32 0.36 2.82
CA TYR A 119 -14.53 1.11 2.43
C TYR A 119 -15.26 1.75 3.61
N LYS A 120 -15.32 1.09 4.76
CA LYS A 120 -15.95 1.65 5.98
C LYS A 120 -15.18 2.83 6.56
N ALA A 121 -13.87 2.86 6.41
CA ALA A 121 -13.04 3.89 7.01
C ALA A 121 -12.93 5.15 6.12
N VAL A 122 -13.10 5.02 4.82
CA VAL A 122 -13.08 6.15 3.89
C VAL A 122 -14.45 6.82 3.87
N MET A 123 -14.52 8.10 4.27
CA MET A 123 -15.78 8.84 4.38
C MET A 123 -16.53 8.95 3.03
N LYS A 124 -15.82 9.06 1.92
CA LYS A 124 -16.37 9.15 0.55
C LYS A 124 -15.59 8.21 -0.36
N PRO A 125 -15.89 6.90 -0.35
CA PRO A 125 -15.26 5.96 -1.27
C PRO A 125 -15.52 6.38 -2.71
N THR A 126 -14.43 6.47 -3.49
CA THR A 126 -14.51 6.85 -4.91
C THR A 126 -14.16 5.64 -5.76
N GLU A 127 -15.05 5.30 -6.72
CA GLU A 127 -14.78 4.24 -7.68
C GLU A 127 -13.75 4.72 -8.73
N GLY A 128 -13.05 3.76 -9.34
CA GLY A 128 -11.92 4.05 -10.22
C GLY A 128 -10.62 4.33 -9.48
N THR A 129 -10.50 3.84 -8.22
CA THR A 129 -9.33 4.01 -7.37
C THR A 129 -8.83 2.66 -6.82
N ILE A 130 -7.77 2.69 -5.99
CA ILE A 130 -7.26 1.52 -5.24
C ILE A 130 -8.37 0.69 -4.60
N LEU A 131 -9.46 1.34 -4.13
CA LEU A 131 -10.59 0.65 -3.51
C LEU A 131 -11.31 -0.25 -4.51
N THR A 132 -11.55 0.25 -5.74
CA THR A 132 -12.16 -0.52 -6.82
C THR A 132 -11.30 -1.71 -7.22
N VAL A 133 -10.00 -1.50 -7.40
CA VAL A 133 -9.05 -2.55 -7.78
C VAL A 133 -9.03 -3.65 -6.72
N ALA A 134 -8.89 -3.30 -5.45
CA ALA A 134 -8.90 -4.27 -4.36
C ALA A 134 -10.24 -5.01 -4.24
N ARG A 135 -11.38 -4.31 -4.42
CA ARG A 135 -12.71 -4.91 -4.36
C ARG A 135 -12.92 -5.92 -5.47
N VAL A 136 -12.68 -5.56 -6.72
CA VAL A 136 -12.87 -6.44 -7.87
C VAL A 136 -11.97 -7.68 -7.77
N ALA A 137 -10.71 -7.49 -7.41
CA ALA A 137 -9.78 -8.61 -7.18
C ALA A 137 -10.31 -9.58 -6.11
N SER A 138 -10.86 -9.06 -5.02
CA SER A 138 -11.43 -9.84 -3.92
C SER A 138 -12.74 -10.55 -4.32
N GLU A 139 -13.61 -9.92 -5.09
CA GLU A 139 -14.87 -10.50 -5.58
C GLU A 139 -14.62 -11.67 -6.54
N GLU A 140 -13.71 -11.50 -7.49
CA GLU A 140 -13.33 -12.56 -8.45
C GLU A 140 -12.60 -13.72 -7.74
N ALA A 141 -11.75 -13.43 -6.77
CA ALA A 141 -11.14 -14.45 -5.91
C ALA A 141 -12.19 -15.29 -5.19
N ALA A 142 -13.24 -14.66 -4.67
CA ALA A 142 -14.33 -15.37 -4.00
C ALA A 142 -15.17 -16.23 -4.95
N ALA A 143 -15.31 -15.83 -6.20
CA ALA A 143 -16.11 -16.51 -7.21
C ALA A 143 -15.37 -17.66 -7.91
N CYS A 144 -14.03 -17.69 -7.88
CA CYS A 144 -13.24 -18.59 -8.72
C CYS A 144 -13.20 -20.05 -8.26
N GLY A 145 -13.50 -20.33 -6.98
CA GLY A 145 -13.50 -21.70 -6.42
C GLY A 145 -12.13 -22.39 -6.39
N LYS A 146 -11.02 -21.63 -6.47
CA LYS A 146 -9.68 -22.21 -6.39
C LYS A 146 -9.35 -22.62 -4.95
N GLU A 147 -8.75 -23.79 -4.79
CA GLU A 147 -8.35 -24.35 -3.49
C GLU A 147 -6.85 -24.13 -3.20
N ASP A 148 -6.04 -23.98 -4.25
CA ASP A 148 -4.62 -23.64 -4.11
C ASP A 148 -4.41 -22.12 -4.03
N VAL A 149 -3.54 -21.68 -3.12
CA VAL A 149 -3.32 -20.26 -2.86
C VAL A 149 -2.59 -19.56 -4.02
N ALA A 150 -1.67 -20.25 -4.70
CA ALA A 150 -0.96 -19.66 -5.83
C ALA A 150 -1.93 -19.49 -7.03
N GLU A 151 -2.73 -20.51 -7.35
CA GLU A 151 -3.76 -20.40 -8.40
C GLU A 151 -4.84 -19.35 -8.06
N LEU A 152 -5.25 -19.24 -6.79
CA LEU A 152 -6.14 -18.18 -6.32
C LEU A 152 -5.51 -16.81 -6.55
N TRP A 153 -4.22 -16.67 -6.25
CA TRP A 153 -3.53 -15.39 -6.38
C TRP A 153 -3.37 -14.95 -7.83
N ASP A 154 -3.25 -15.89 -8.77
CA ASP A 154 -3.31 -15.60 -10.21
C ASP A 154 -4.64 -14.94 -10.61
N VAL A 155 -5.75 -15.40 -10.04
CA VAL A 155 -7.07 -14.80 -10.26
C VAL A 155 -7.11 -13.38 -9.66
N VAL A 156 -6.58 -13.18 -8.44
CA VAL A 156 -6.45 -11.86 -7.81
C VAL A 156 -5.68 -10.89 -8.70
N LEU A 157 -4.54 -11.34 -9.24
CA LEU A 157 -3.71 -10.52 -10.12
C LEU A 157 -4.41 -10.20 -11.44
N ALA A 158 -5.00 -11.19 -12.10
CA ALA A 158 -5.69 -10.99 -13.38
C ALA A 158 -6.90 -10.05 -13.24
N ALA A 159 -7.73 -10.26 -12.22
CA ALA A 159 -8.91 -9.43 -11.96
C ALA A 159 -8.54 -8.01 -11.54
N GLY A 160 -7.55 -7.87 -10.66
CA GLY A 160 -7.03 -6.58 -10.23
C GLY A 160 -6.44 -5.77 -11.38
N GLN A 161 -5.66 -6.42 -12.26
CA GLN A 161 -5.08 -5.77 -13.44
C GLN A 161 -6.17 -5.26 -14.40
N LYS A 162 -7.20 -6.05 -14.66
CA LYS A 162 -8.34 -5.65 -15.49
C LYS A 162 -9.09 -4.46 -14.86
N ALA A 163 -9.31 -4.49 -13.55
CA ALA A 163 -9.96 -3.39 -12.84
C ALA A 163 -9.10 -2.11 -12.86
N LEU A 164 -7.77 -2.25 -12.75
CA LEU A 164 -6.83 -1.13 -12.86
C LEU A 164 -6.91 -0.47 -14.24
N GLU A 165 -6.90 -1.25 -15.31
CA GLU A 165 -7.03 -0.76 -16.68
C GLU A 165 -8.36 -0.05 -16.94
N ASP A 166 -9.42 -0.40 -16.20
CA ASP A 166 -10.75 0.22 -16.32
C ASP A 166 -10.89 1.49 -15.44
N THR A 167 -9.96 1.80 -14.55
CA THR A 167 -10.04 2.98 -13.67
C THR A 167 -10.25 4.30 -14.42
N PRO A 168 -9.67 4.55 -15.64
CA PRO A 168 -9.94 5.78 -16.37
C PRO A 168 -11.38 5.90 -16.88
N ASN A 169 -12.09 4.79 -17.05
CA ASN A 169 -13.50 4.81 -17.44
C ASN A 169 -14.45 5.14 -16.28
N LEU A 170 -14.00 4.86 -15.05
CA LEU A 170 -14.76 5.13 -13.82
C LEU A 170 -14.46 6.54 -13.25
N LEU A 171 -13.24 7.05 -13.48
CA LEU A 171 -12.80 8.33 -12.93
C LEU A 171 -12.30 9.27 -14.04
N PRO A 172 -13.14 10.26 -14.44
CA PRO A 172 -12.87 11.10 -15.61
C PRO A 172 -11.54 11.87 -15.59
N VAL A 173 -11.02 12.21 -14.41
CA VAL A 173 -9.72 12.88 -14.28
C VAL A 173 -8.56 12.00 -14.76
N LEU A 174 -8.61 10.69 -14.50
CA LEU A 174 -7.63 9.72 -14.99
C LEU A 174 -7.69 9.60 -16.51
N LYS A 175 -8.92 9.53 -17.07
CA LYS A 175 -9.12 9.50 -18.51
C LYS A 175 -8.56 10.74 -19.21
N LYS A 176 -8.79 11.92 -18.63
CA LYS A 176 -8.25 13.17 -19.15
C LYS A 176 -6.72 13.23 -19.12
N ALA A 177 -6.12 12.66 -18.08
CA ALA A 177 -4.67 12.58 -17.92
C ALA A 177 -4.03 11.44 -18.74
N GLY A 178 -4.83 10.47 -19.23
CA GLY A 178 -4.32 9.30 -19.96
C GLY A 178 -3.59 8.30 -19.09
N VAL A 179 -3.92 8.22 -17.80
CA VAL A 179 -3.26 7.35 -16.81
C VAL A 179 -4.27 6.47 -16.08
N VAL A 180 -3.79 5.39 -15.47
CA VAL A 180 -4.55 4.58 -14.51
C VAL A 180 -4.41 5.14 -13.08
N ASP A 181 -5.20 4.63 -12.13
CA ASP A 181 -5.10 5.06 -10.73
C ASP A 181 -3.74 4.66 -10.13
N ALA A 182 -3.02 5.64 -9.60
CA ALA A 182 -1.71 5.43 -8.98
C ALA A 182 -1.78 4.49 -7.76
N GLY A 183 -2.80 4.64 -6.91
CA GLY A 183 -3.02 3.75 -5.76
C GLY A 183 -3.35 2.32 -6.18
N GLY A 184 -4.18 2.17 -7.23
CA GLY A 184 -4.47 0.88 -7.86
C GLY A 184 -3.23 0.22 -8.45
N GLN A 185 -2.39 0.98 -9.16
CA GLN A 185 -1.11 0.47 -9.64
C GLN A 185 -0.20 0.04 -8.50
N GLY A 186 -0.14 0.81 -7.42
CA GLY A 186 0.68 0.50 -6.26
C GLY A 186 0.25 -0.80 -5.56
N ILE A 187 -1.07 -1.02 -5.35
CA ILE A 187 -1.55 -2.27 -4.73
C ILE A 187 -1.28 -3.48 -5.63
N MET A 188 -1.40 -3.34 -6.96
CA MET A 188 -1.07 -4.41 -7.90
C MET A 188 0.41 -4.78 -7.83
N ILE A 189 1.32 -3.82 -7.78
CA ILE A 189 2.76 -4.08 -7.61
C ILE A 189 3.05 -4.81 -6.29
N ILE A 190 2.36 -4.46 -5.19
CA ILE A 190 2.48 -5.17 -3.92
C ILE A 190 2.00 -6.62 -4.10
N PHE A 191 0.84 -6.83 -4.70
CA PHE A 191 0.26 -8.16 -4.92
C PHE A 191 1.13 -9.01 -5.87
N GLU A 192 1.72 -8.43 -6.90
CA GLU A 192 2.69 -9.12 -7.77
C GLU A 192 3.90 -9.64 -6.98
N GLY A 193 4.46 -8.80 -6.10
CA GLY A 193 5.55 -9.21 -5.23
C GLY A 193 5.16 -10.35 -4.27
N MET A 194 3.95 -10.31 -3.73
CA MET A 194 3.41 -11.38 -2.88
C MET A 194 3.21 -12.68 -3.68
N GLY A 195 2.68 -12.58 -4.89
CA GLY A 195 2.41 -13.70 -5.78
C GLY A 195 3.65 -14.55 -6.09
N LYS A 196 4.79 -13.92 -6.28
CA LYS A 196 6.06 -14.64 -6.49
C LYS A 196 6.33 -15.65 -5.38
N VAL A 197 6.19 -15.24 -4.13
CA VAL A 197 6.43 -16.13 -2.98
C VAL A 197 5.35 -17.22 -2.88
N PHE A 198 4.10 -16.92 -3.21
CA PHE A 198 3.04 -17.93 -3.24
C PHE A 198 3.28 -18.99 -4.33
N HIS A 199 3.96 -18.63 -5.41
CA HIS A 199 4.44 -19.57 -6.44
C HIS A 199 5.77 -20.27 -6.07
N GLY A 200 6.31 -20.04 -4.88
CA GLY A 200 7.55 -20.66 -4.42
C GLY A 200 8.83 -19.99 -4.95
N GLU A 201 8.70 -18.80 -5.53
CA GLU A 201 9.86 -18.00 -5.91
C GLU A 201 10.49 -17.31 -4.69
N ASP A 202 11.73 -16.86 -4.85
CA ASP A 202 12.41 -16.07 -3.83
C ASP A 202 11.75 -14.69 -3.62
N ILE A 203 11.95 -14.15 -2.42
CA ILE A 203 11.57 -12.77 -2.10
C ILE A 203 12.21 -11.81 -3.11
N VAL A 204 11.42 -10.89 -3.66
CA VAL A 204 11.95 -9.82 -4.51
C VAL A 204 13.08 -9.10 -3.78
N ALA A 205 14.25 -9.00 -4.41
CA ALA A 205 15.38 -8.31 -3.81
C ALA A 205 15.00 -6.85 -3.54
N GLY A 206 15.27 -6.38 -2.32
CA GLY A 206 15.13 -4.96 -2.00
C GLY A 206 16.21 -4.17 -2.75
N GLY A 207 15.82 -3.10 -3.46
CA GLY A 207 16.78 -2.11 -3.93
C GLY A 207 17.48 -1.46 -2.73
N GLU A 208 18.71 -0.97 -2.91
CA GLU A 208 19.40 -0.22 -1.86
C GLU A 208 18.50 0.90 -1.36
N ALA A 209 18.31 0.98 -0.04
CA ALA A 209 17.59 2.05 0.60
C ALA A 209 18.25 3.37 0.16
N VAL A 210 17.56 4.18 -0.64
CA VAL A 210 18.03 5.52 -0.96
C VAL A 210 18.13 6.24 0.38
N PRO A 211 19.33 6.67 0.80
CA PRO A 211 19.50 7.30 2.10
C PRO A 211 18.60 8.53 2.17
N ASN A 212 17.79 8.56 3.22
CA ASN A 212 16.86 9.63 3.51
C ASN A 212 17.61 10.98 3.50
N LYS A 213 17.50 11.75 2.43
CA LYS A 213 18.06 13.11 2.32
C LYS A 213 17.31 14.13 3.20
N ALA A 214 16.71 13.69 4.28
CA ALA A 214 16.19 14.55 5.34
C ALA A 214 17.22 14.68 6.48
N LYS A 215 18.51 14.89 6.16
CA LYS A 215 19.40 15.65 7.02
C LYS A 215 19.39 17.07 6.52
N LEU A 216 18.56 17.91 7.13
CA LEU A 216 18.79 19.34 7.12
C LEU A 216 20.27 19.55 7.46
N SER A 217 21.03 20.05 6.50
CA SER A 217 22.37 20.54 6.70
C SER A 217 22.30 21.77 7.62
N THR A 218 22.46 21.54 8.91
CA THR A 218 22.78 22.60 9.90
C THR A 218 24.29 22.87 9.89
N GLU A 219 24.88 23.06 8.71
CA GLU A 219 26.24 23.57 8.58
C GLU A 219 26.22 24.62 7.46
N ASN A 220 25.76 25.80 7.83
CA ASN A 220 26.20 27.11 7.32
C ASN A 220 25.44 28.24 8.05
N ALA A 221 25.64 28.31 9.37
CA ALA A 221 25.38 29.54 10.12
C ALA A 221 26.68 30.37 10.11
N GLY A 222 26.82 31.22 9.11
CA GLY A 222 27.96 32.11 9.09
C GLY A 222 27.94 33.03 7.89
N LYS A 223 27.47 34.29 8.13
CA LYS A 223 27.54 35.48 7.27
C LYS A 223 26.36 35.63 6.29
N GLY A 224 25.32 36.23 6.79
CA GLY A 224 24.26 36.75 5.98
C GLY A 224 24.05 38.20 6.17
N VAL A 225 23.54 38.81 5.21
CA VAL A 225 23.08 40.20 5.20
C VAL A 225 21.61 40.14 5.61
N PHE A 226 21.30 40.69 6.79
CA PHE A 226 19.90 40.99 7.17
C PHE A 226 19.52 42.28 6.41
N THR A 227 18.62 42.17 5.44
CA THR A 227 17.82 43.31 5.01
C THR A 227 16.50 43.23 5.78
N ASP A 228 16.25 44.24 6.59
CA ASP A 228 15.02 44.54 7.29
C ASP A 228 13.87 44.73 6.27
N ASP A 229 13.04 43.68 6.10
CA ASP A 229 11.67 43.81 5.64
C ASP A 229 10.81 42.77 6.41
N LEU A 230 10.64 43.10 7.69
CA LEU A 230 9.65 42.42 8.54
C LEU A 230 8.26 42.95 8.15
N MET A 231 7.49 42.14 7.40
CA MET A 231 6.04 42.31 7.32
C MET A 231 5.46 42.36 8.75
N LYS A 232 4.81 43.48 9.09
CA LYS A 232 4.17 43.65 10.39
C LYS A 232 2.97 42.67 10.47
N VAL A 233 2.79 42.06 11.66
CA VAL A 233 1.71 41.10 11.98
C VAL A 233 0.31 41.67 11.67
N GLU A 234 0.18 42.97 11.51
CA GLU A 234 -1.07 43.67 11.17
C GLU A 234 -1.55 43.49 9.73
N ASP A 235 -0.71 42.95 8.84
CA ASP A 235 -1.04 42.72 7.42
C ASP A 235 -1.67 41.33 7.13
N ILE A 236 -1.80 40.45 8.13
CA ILE A 236 -2.38 39.13 7.98
C ILE A 236 -3.92 39.23 8.12
N LYS A 237 -4.61 39.39 7.00
CA LYS A 237 -6.09 39.50 6.97
C LYS A 237 -6.88 38.20 7.07
N ASN A 238 -6.24 37.03 7.07
CA ASN A 238 -6.93 35.73 7.21
C ASN A 238 -6.16 34.82 8.15
N GLY A 239 -6.68 34.66 9.37
CA GLY A 239 -6.25 33.65 10.32
C GLY A 239 -6.68 32.27 9.85
N TYR A 240 -5.81 31.30 9.98
CA TYR A 240 -5.94 29.85 9.93
C TYR A 240 -7.31 29.26 9.54
N CYS A 241 -7.37 28.63 8.37
CA CYS A 241 -8.38 27.62 8.07
C CYS A 241 -7.84 26.26 8.52
N THR A 242 -8.32 25.76 9.66
CA THR A 242 -8.21 24.35 10.05
C THR A 242 -9.35 23.60 9.36
N GLN A 243 -9.07 22.78 8.39
CA GLN A 243 -9.90 21.66 7.93
C GLN A 243 -9.05 20.40 7.83
#